data_33ead389d1fdc117608f34743b36fc04
#
_entry.id   33ead389d1fdc117608f34743b36fc04
#
_cell.length_a   1.000
_cell.length_b   1.000
_cell.length_c   1.000
_cell.angle_alpha   90.00
_cell.angle_beta   90.00
_cell.angle_gamma   90.00
#
_symmetry.space_group_name_H-M   'P 1'
#
loop_
_entity.id
_entity.type
_entity.pdbx_description
1 polymer ?
#
loop_
_entity_poly.entity_id
_entity_poly.type
_entity_poly.pdbx_seq_one_letter_code
_entity_poly.pdbx_strand_id
1 'polypeptide(L)'
;KLPERRQRFIPMSALDGDNVVDRSTRTPWWDGVSLLETLNTIPIDAGRNEVDFRFPVQFVNRPDLDFRGFCGTVASGSVRVGDEVVSLPSGRTSTVKRIVTSDGDLPEAFAPQAVTLTLADEIDASRGDLLCRPDNRPTVTDRVEATLVWMHEQPLVPGREYLLKNGSTETPATVERIKARIDVNTLERTAATSLGLNEIGSVEIRTSRPLLCDPYARNRATGGLILIDRISNATVGAGMVAAGDSGHWKDAAPGRLAEEPSRIGAGEREARLGQKPTTVLITGLGGSGKSAVARELERKLFDLGRSAVVLDGQRMRMGLNRDLGFSAAERSENLRRSMEVARILNDGGLLVVAAFVAPEERTRDRARELIGSHRFLHVHLTAPIEHCRSTDPSGIYREAAEGRASDVPGLTYGYEAPERADLLLPSHELTAEACADRIVEELRRRDAIS
;
A
#
# COMPACT_ATOMS: atom_id res chain seq x y z
N LYS A 1 -11.08 17.94 5.96
CA LYS A 1 -11.30 18.29 7.39
C LYS A 1 -10.17 17.65 8.19
N LEU A 2 -9.58 18.40 9.14
CA LEU A 2 -8.63 17.82 10.08
C LEU A 2 -9.39 16.85 11.02
N PRO A 3 -8.81 15.69 11.39
CA PRO A 3 -9.40 14.79 12.37
C PRO A 3 -9.67 15.54 13.68
N GLU A 4 -10.83 15.35 14.30
CA GLU A 4 -11.21 16.03 15.55
C GLU A 4 -10.16 15.88 16.67
N ARG A 5 -9.49 14.74 16.75
CA ARG A 5 -8.40 14.48 17.71
C ARG A 5 -7.16 15.36 17.54
N ARG A 6 -7.04 16.12 16.43
CA ARG A 6 -5.93 17.03 16.14
C ARG A 6 -6.33 18.50 16.26
N GLN A 7 -7.56 18.78 16.69
CA GLN A 7 -8.06 20.13 16.88
C GLN A 7 -8.18 20.43 18.37
N ARG A 8 -7.56 21.52 18.82
CA ARG A 8 -7.70 22.04 20.17
C ARG A 8 -8.20 23.47 20.07
N PHE A 9 -9.28 23.77 20.77
CA PHE A 9 -9.86 25.12 20.85
C PHE A 9 -9.50 25.68 22.21
N ILE A 10 -8.80 26.81 22.26
CA ILE A 10 -8.39 27.48 23.48
C ILE A 10 -9.03 28.88 23.46
N PRO A 11 -9.95 29.20 24.38
CA PRO A 11 -10.49 30.55 24.50
C PRO A 11 -9.38 31.46 25.05
N MET A 12 -9.01 32.51 24.31
CA MET A 12 -7.90 33.36 24.71
C MET A 12 -8.14 34.82 24.37
N SER A 13 -7.55 35.70 25.17
CA SER A 13 -7.40 37.13 24.87
C SER A 13 -5.92 37.42 24.74
N ALA A 14 -5.47 37.80 23.55
CA ALA A 14 -4.08 38.19 23.35
C ALA A 14 -3.75 39.55 23.99
N LEU A 15 -4.78 40.43 24.13
CA LEU A 15 -4.63 41.75 24.75
C LEU A 15 -4.45 41.66 26.26
N ASP A 16 -5.27 40.82 26.91
CA ASP A 16 -5.29 40.67 28.36
C ASP A 16 -4.46 39.51 28.88
N GLY A 17 -3.94 38.67 28.00
CA GLY A 17 -3.12 37.51 28.33
C GLY A 17 -3.92 36.30 28.84
N ASP A 18 -5.26 36.30 28.73
CA ASP A 18 -6.08 35.19 29.20
C ASP A 18 -5.75 33.88 28.46
N ASN A 19 -5.44 32.84 29.21
CA ASN A 19 -5.09 31.50 28.70
C ASN A 19 -3.93 31.47 27.71
N VAL A 20 -3.10 32.52 27.66
CA VAL A 20 -1.90 32.54 26.80
C VAL A 20 -0.73 31.85 27.50
N VAL A 21 -0.32 32.32 28.68
CA VAL A 21 0.76 31.75 29.48
C VAL A 21 0.17 30.88 30.59
N ASP A 22 -0.66 31.50 31.40
CA ASP A 22 -1.35 30.87 32.53
C ASP A 22 -2.86 30.76 32.28
N ARG A 23 -3.52 29.91 33.03
CA ARG A 23 -4.96 29.74 32.97
C ARG A 23 -5.65 30.98 33.57
N SER A 24 -6.60 31.54 32.84
CA SER A 24 -7.30 32.74 33.26
C SER A 24 -8.44 32.47 34.23
N THR A 25 -8.56 33.30 35.26
CA THR A 25 -9.70 33.30 36.18
C THR A 25 -10.96 33.91 35.56
N ARG A 26 -10.83 34.65 34.44
CA ARG A 26 -11.97 35.25 33.70
C ARG A 26 -12.73 34.27 32.83
N THR A 27 -12.12 33.07 32.59
CA THR A 27 -12.76 31.99 31.87
C THR A 27 -12.95 30.74 32.75
N PRO A 28 -13.72 30.85 33.87
CA PRO A 28 -13.83 29.77 34.86
C PRO A 28 -14.52 28.50 34.31
N TRP A 29 -15.25 28.64 33.21
CA TRP A 29 -15.89 27.56 32.47
C TRP A 29 -14.92 26.75 31.61
N TRP A 30 -13.68 27.23 31.42
CA TRP A 30 -12.64 26.55 30.68
C TRP A 30 -11.75 25.76 31.64
N ASP A 31 -11.74 24.46 31.51
CA ASP A 31 -10.96 23.53 32.32
C ASP A 31 -9.70 22.99 31.61
N GLY A 32 -9.45 23.40 30.37
CA GLY A 32 -8.29 23.04 29.59
C GLY A 32 -7.00 23.78 30.01
N VAL A 33 -5.91 23.48 29.31
CA VAL A 33 -4.58 24.04 29.53
C VAL A 33 -4.37 25.33 28.72
N SER A 34 -3.40 26.18 29.12
CA SER A 34 -3.05 27.41 28.39
C SER A 34 -2.40 27.11 27.03
N LEU A 35 -2.29 28.13 26.19
CA LEU A 35 -1.62 28.04 24.90
C LEU A 35 -0.15 27.59 25.09
N LEU A 36 0.59 28.21 25.98
CA LEU A 36 1.99 27.90 26.23
C LEU A 36 2.16 26.47 26.74
N GLU A 37 1.34 26.03 27.68
CA GLU A 37 1.35 24.66 28.15
C GLU A 37 1.01 23.66 27.05
N THR A 38 0.03 23.99 26.19
CA THR A 38 -0.29 23.18 25.00
C THR A 38 0.92 23.06 24.08
N LEU A 39 1.63 24.16 23.77
CA LEU A 39 2.80 24.16 22.90
C LEU A 39 3.96 23.36 23.50
N ASN A 40 4.16 23.43 24.82
CA ASN A 40 5.20 22.68 25.52
C ASN A 40 4.92 21.18 25.64
N THR A 41 3.65 20.79 25.63
CA THR A 41 3.23 19.40 25.85
C THR A 41 2.79 18.68 24.57
N ILE A 42 2.61 19.41 23.45
CA ILE A 42 2.22 18.80 22.19
C ILE A 42 3.33 17.86 21.69
N PRO A 43 3.01 16.59 21.42
CA PRO A 43 4.01 15.66 20.91
C PRO A 43 4.44 16.08 19.50
N ILE A 44 5.70 16.44 19.33
CA ILE A 44 6.28 16.91 18.06
C ILE A 44 6.43 15.72 17.09
N ASP A 45 6.58 14.51 17.63
CA ASP A 45 6.83 13.28 16.87
C ASP A 45 5.56 12.63 16.30
N ALA A 46 4.37 13.13 16.65
CA ALA A 46 3.07 12.60 16.25
C ALA A 46 2.76 12.74 14.73
N GLY A 47 3.72 12.53 13.88
CA GLY A 47 3.59 12.60 12.42
C GLY A 47 4.81 12.07 11.67
N ARG A 48 5.82 11.63 12.38
CA ARG A 48 6.99 10.96 11.78
C ARG A 48 6.69 9.48 11.65
N ASN A 49 7.07 8.93 10.51
CA ASN A 49 7.04 7.48 10.31
C ASN A 49 8.34 6.91 10.91
N GLU A 50 8.23 6.29 12.07
CA GLU A 50 9.36 5.70 12.79
C GLU A 50 9.58 4.22 12.44
N VAL A 51 8.64 3.61 11.71
CA VAL A 51 8.65 2.19 11.39
C VAL A 51 9.33 1.91 10.05
N ASP A 52 9.00 2.70 9.03
CA ASP A 52 9.48 2.46 7.66
C ASP A 52 10.85 3.07 7.47
N PHE A 53 11.91 2.28 7.50
CA PHE A 53 13.23 2.78 7.17
C PHE A 53 13.32 3.20 5.70
N ARG A 54 13.61 4.47 5.46
CA ARG A 54 13.82 5.07 4.15
C ARG A 54 15.06 5.94 4.17
N PHE A 55 16.01 5.60 3.32
CA PHE A 55 17.25 6.34 3.18
C PHE A 55 17.53 6.68 1.70
N PRO A 56 17.03 7.81 1.21
CA PRO A 56 17.33 8.28 -0.15
C PRO A 56 18.82 8.60 -0.28
N VAL A 57 19.49 7.97 -1.24
CA VAL A 57 20.89 8.24 -1.54
C VAL A 57 21.00 9.59 -2.23
N GLN A 58 21.70 10.52 -1.60
CA GLN A 58 21.92 11.88 -2.12
C GLN A 58 23.27 12.00 -2.84
N PHE A 59 24.28 11.29 -2.35
CA PHE A 59 25.63 11.30 -2.88
C PHE A 59 26.35 9.99 -2.56
N VAL A 60 27.22 9.54 -3.45
CA VAL A 60 28.10 8.39 -3.20
C VAL A 60 29.51 8.91 -2.98
N ASN A 61 30.04 8.76 -1.78
CA ASN A 61 31.37 9.17 -1.41
C ASN A 61 32.37 8.01 -1.59
N ARG A 62 33.38 8.22 -2.42
CA ARG A 62 34.44 7.24 -2.68
C ARG A 62 35.80 7.96 -2.73
N PRO A 63 36.32 8.39 -1.56
CA PRO A 63 37.57 9.13 -1.50
C PRO A 63 38.79 8.26 -1.85
N ASP A 64 38.70 6.94 -1.64
CA ASP A 64 39.72 5.95 -1.93
C ASP A 64 39.12 4.62 -2.39
N LEU A 65 39.96 3.62 -2.62
CA LEU A 65 39.53 2.31 -3.10
C LEU A 65 38.85 1.45 -2.01
N ASP A 66 39.13 1.74 -0.74
CA ASP A 66 38.71 0.96 0.42
C ASP A 66 37.42 1.51 1.07
N PHE A 67 37.00 2.72 0.70
CA PHE A 67 35.81 3.37 1.23
C PHE A 67 34.78 3.67 0.14
N ARG A 68 33.58 3.09 0.31
CA ARG A 68 32.39 3.44 -0.44
C ARG A 68 31.25 3.72 0.51
N GLY A 69 30.87 4.99 0.61
CA GLY A 69 29.83 5.49 1.50
C GLY A 69 28.65 6.06 0.74
N PHE A 70 27.45 5.67 1.14
CA PHE A 70 26.19 6.21 0.63
C PHE A 70 25.74 7.31 1.58
N CYS A 71 25.83 8.58 1.14
CA CYS A 71 25.49 9.74 1.93
C CYS A 71 24.03 10.11 1.71
N GLY A 72 23.31 10.41 2.78
CA GLY A 72 21.91 10.82 2.74
C GLY A 72 21.40 11.25 4.10
N THR A 73 20.11 11.59 4.12
CA THR A 73 19.36 11.84 5.37
C THR A 73 18.38 10.69 5.56
N VAL A 74 18.33 10.12 6.76
CA VAL A 74 17.29 9.15 7.10
C VAL A 74 15.95 9.85 7.02
N ALA A 75 15.15 9.51 6.02
CA ALA A 75 13.86 10.15 5.74
C ALA A 75 12.76 9.68 6.70
N SER A 76 12.85 8.42 7.14
CA SER A 76 11.97 7.81 8.13
C SER A 76 12.58 6.55 8.72
N GLY A 77 12.05 6.11 9.88
CA GLY A 77 12.51 4.93 10.60
C GLY A 77 13.90 5.06 11.18
N SER A 78 14.49 3.92 11.49
CA SER A 78 15.87 3.81 11.99
C SER A 78 16.61 2.64 11.35
N VAL A 79 17.94 2.68 11.42
CA VAL A 79 18.84 1.65 10.92
C VAL A 79 20.00 1.46 11.86
N ARG A 80 20.41 0.21 12.06
CA ARG A 80 21.54 -0.19 12.93
C ARG A 80 22.64 -0.86 12.13
N VAL A 81 23.84 -0.81 12.67
CA VAL A 81 24.95 -1.63 12.17
C VAL A 81 24.55 -3.11 12.28
N GLY A 82 24.68 -3.85 11.16
CA GLY A 82 24.24 -5.24 11.06
C GLY A 82 22.84 -5.44 10.46
N ASP A 83 22.04 -4.39 10.28
CA ASP A 83 20.73 -4.49 9.63
C ASP A 83 20.89 -4.84 8.14
N GLU A 84 20.03 -5.73 7.65
CA GLU A 84 19.92 -6.03 6.22
C GLU A 84 19.13 -4.91 5.52
N VAL A 85 19.66 -4.44 4.40
CA VAL A 85 19.05 -3.41 3.57
C VAL A 85 19.01 -3.84 2.11
N VAL A 86 18.02 -3.33 1.38
CA VAL A 86 17.91 -3.50 -0.07
C VAL A 86 18.04 -2.15 -0.76
N SER A 87 18.83 -2.12 -1.83
CA SER A 87 18.92 -0.96 -2.73
C SER A 87 17.86 -1.06 -3.81
N LEU A 88 17.03 -0.04 -3.94
CA LEU A 88 16.03 0.07 -5.00
C LEU A 88 16.43 1.15 -6.01
N PRO A 89 16.16 0.96 -7.32
CA PRO A 89 15.31 -0.09 -7.90
C PRO A 89 16.02 -1.42 -8.19
N SER A 90 17.34 -1.54 -7.98
CA SER A 90 18.13 -2.73 -8.36
C SER A 90 17.70 -4.02 -7.64
N GLY A 91 17.12 -3.91 -6.44
CA GLY A 91 16.69 -5.04 -5.62
C GLY A 91 17.85 -5.82 -4.95
N ARG A 92 19.09 -5.32 -5.01
CA ARG A 92 20.24 -5.95 -4.38
C ARG A 92 20.25 -5.72 -2.90
N THR A 93 20.46 -6.78 -2.12
CA THR A 93 20.54 -6.75 -0.65
C THR A 93 21.99 -6.69 -0.19
N SER A 94 22.24 -6.08 0.96
CA SER A 94 23.50 -6.08 1.68
C SER A 94 23.25 -5.76 3.15
N THR A 95 24.29 -5.80 3.97
CA THR A 95 24.24 -5.49 5.39
C THR A 95 24.93 -4.16 5.68
N VAL A 96 24.38 -3.34 6.57
CA VAL A 96 25.00 -2.10 7.02
C VAL A 96 26.25 -2.42 7.82
N LYS A 97 27.41 -2.00 7.30
CA LYS A 97 28.72 -2.26 7.93
C LYS A 97 29.08 -1.17 8.94
N ARG A 98 28.87 0.11 8.57
CA ARG A 98 29.14 1.25 9.45
C ARG A 98 28.14 2.38 9.15
N ILE A 99 27.87 3.18 10.16
CA ILE A 99 27.11 4.43 10.08
C ILE A 99 28.08 5.56 10.48
N VAL A 100 28.52 6.33 9.50
CA VAL A 100 29.60 7.30 9.64
C VAL A 100 29.03 8.72 9.67
N THR A 101 29.50 9.51 10.64
CA THR A 101 29.21 10.96 10.72
C THR A 101 30.53 11.75 10.85
N SER A 102 30.45 13.09 10.85
CA SER A 102 31.62 13.97 11.12
C SER A 102 32.23 13.72 12.50
N ASP A 103 31.39 13.30 13.46
CA ASP A 103 31.79 13.15 14.88
C ASP A 103 32.17 11.70 15.22
N GLY A 104 32.17 10.81 14.24
CA GLY A 104 32.52 9.41 14.38
C GLY A 104 31.42 8.46 13.94
N ASP A 105 31.64 7.17 14.19
CA ASP A 105 30.70 6.12 13.86
C ASP A 105 29.59 6.00 14.90
N LEU A 106 28.36 5.76 14.42
CA LEU A 106 27.19 5.52 15.26
C LEU A 106 26.78 4.04 15.22
N PRO A 107 26.24 3.48 16.30
CA PRO A 107 25.64 2.15 16.29
C PRO A 107 24.28 2.12 15.62
N GLU A 108 23.54 3.25 15.63
CA GLU A 108 22.19 3.43 15.08
C GLU A 108 22.05 4.86 14.54
N ALA A 109 21.27 5.00 13.46
CA ALA A 109 20.80 6.29 12.95
C ALA A 109 19.27 6.25 12.77
N PHE A 110 18.63 7.41 13.01
CA PHE A 110 17.18 7.58 12.92
C PHE A 110 16.82 8.89 12.20
N ALA A 111 15.57 9.01 11.77
CA ALA A 111 15.10 10.23 11.12
C ALA A 111 15.08 11.44 12.09
N PRO A 112 15.60 12.62 11.67
CA PRO A 112 16.11 13.00 10.35
C PRO A 112 17.64 13.14 10.29
N GLN A 113 18.40 12.22 10.84
CA GLN A 113 19.87 12.32 10.86
C GLN A 113 20.47 12.21 9.46
N ALA A 114 21.44 13.10 9.16
CA ALA A 114 22.27 13.01 7.97
C ALA A 114 23.50 12.14 8.28
N VAL A 115 23.65 11.04 7.56
CA VAL A 115 24.70 10.05 7.80
C VAL A 115 25.28 9.50 6.49
N THR A 116 26.39 8.81 6.60
CA THR A 116 26.98 8.02 5.51
C THR A 116 26.92 6.55 5.91
N LEU A 117 26.18 5.75 5.13
CA LEU A 117 26.12 4.30 5.32
C LEU A 117 27.18 3.62 4.46
N THR A 118 27.96 2.73 5.06
CA THR A 118 28.81 1.78 4.32
C THR A 118 28.18 0.40 4.40
N LEU A 119 28.26 -0.36 3.32
CA LEU A 119 27.67 -1.69 3.24
C LEU A 119 28.74 -2.77 3.21
N ALA A 120 28.39 -3.99 3.58
CA ALA A 120 29.30 -5.12 3.61
C ALA A 120 29.72 -5.56 2.21
N ASP A 121 28.78 -5.49 1.25
CA ASP A 121 28.99 -5.86 -0.13
C ASP A 121 29.07 -4.63 -1.03
N GLU A 122 29.82 -4.75 -2.13
CA GLU A 122 29.81 -3.73 -3.19
C GLU A 122 28.55 -3.86 -4.05
N ILE A 123 27.48 -3.18 -3.61
CA ILE A 123 26.27 -3.07 -4.42
C ILE A 123 26.30 -1.76 -5.22
N ASP A 124 25.67 -1.81 -6.40
CA ASP A 124 25.53 -0.62 -7.23
C ASP A 124 24.31 0.19 -6.78
N ALA A 125 24.57 1.33 -6.17
CA ALA A 125 23.58 2.32 -5.80
C ALA A 125 24.11 3.71 -6.09
N SER A 126 23.24 4.59 -6.58
CA SER A 126 23.56 5.92 -7.07
C SER A 126 22.64 6.97 -6.44
N ARG A 127 22.93 8.26 -6.69
CA ARG A 127 22.01 9.34 -6.34
C ARG A 127 20.63 9.09 -6.96
N GLY A 128 19.60 9.15 -6.14
CA GLY A 128 18.22 8.90 -6.51
C GLY A 128 17.73 7.48 -6.14
N ASP A 129 18.65 6.56 -5.86
CA ASP A 129 18.29 5.25 -5.32
C ASP A 129 17.89 5.36 -3.85
N LEU A 130 17.23 4.34 -3.32
CA LEU A 130 16.75 4.33 -1.96
C LEU A 130 17.12 3.03 -1.27
N LEU A 131 17.72 3.14 -0.08
CA LEU A 131 17.93 2.00 0.81
C LEU A 131 16.73 1.87 1.76
N CYS A 132 16.22 0.66 1.88
CA CYS A 132 15.11 0.33 2.78
C CYS A 132 15.27 -1.09 3.32
N ARG A 133 14.41 -1.52 4.24
CA ARG A 133 14.39 -2.91 4.71
C ARG A 133 13.82 -3.84 3.62
N PRO A 134 14.34 -5.06 3.48
CA PRO A 134 13.90 -6.01 2.44
C PRO A 134 12.41 -6.38 2.52
N ASP A 135 11.87 -6.45 3.75
CA ASP A 135 10.49 -6.79 4.08
C ASP A 135 9.52 -5.59 4.07
N ASN A 136 10.06 -4.36 3.96
CA ASN A 136 9.29 -3.13 4.02
C ASN A 136 9.74 -2.14 2.94
N ARG A 137 9.37 -2.43 1.70
CA ARG A 137 9.78 -1.64 0.54
C ARG A 137 8.74 -0.55 0.19
N PRO A 138 9.17 0.62 -0.32
CA PRO A 138 8.27 1.58 -0.94
C PRO A 138 7.71 1.03 -2.24
N THR A 139 6.70 1.69 -2.77
CA THR A 139 6.18 1.40 -4.11
C THR A 139 7.21 1.80 -5.16
N VAL A 140 7.49 0.90 -6.11
CA VAL A 140 8.32 1.16 -7.30
C VAL A 140 7.39 1.24 -8.50
N THR A 141 7.20 2.42 -9.08
CA THR A 141 6.22 2.62 -10.16
C THR A 141 6.63 3.76 -11.10
N ASP A 142 6.32 3.61 -12.39
CA ASP A 142 6.43 4.67 -13.40
C ASP A 142 5.14 5.48 -13.56
N ARG A 143 4.08 5.11 -12.81
CA ARG A 143 2.79 5.81 -12.80
C ARG A 143 2.35 6.08 -11.38
N VAL A 144 2.07 7.34 -11.11
CA VAL A 144 1.70 7.83 -9.79
C VAL A 144 0.38 8.56 -9.85
N GLU A 145 -0.55 8.20 -8.97
CA GLU A 145 -1.70 9.02 -8.67
C GLU A 145 -1.32 10.01 -7.57
N ALA A 146 -1.60 11.30 -7.78
CA ALA A 146 -1.30 12.33 -6.82
C ALA A 146 -2.44 13.35 -6.69
N THR A 147 -2.60 13.89 -5.48
CA THR A 147 -3.33 15.13 -5.29
C THR A 147 -2.35 16.27 -5.55
N LEU A 148 -2.60 17.05 -6.60
CA LEU A 148 -1.72 18.11 -7.09
C LEU A 148 -2.36 19.47 -6.86
N VAL A 149 -1.60 20.41 -6.31
CA VAL A 149 -1.90 21.84 -6.32
C VAL A 149 -1.17 22.47 -7.49
N TRP A 150 -1.90 23.13 -8.38
CA TRP A 150 -1.30 23.83 -9.51
C TRP A 150 -0.93 25.27 -9.11
N MET A 151 0.28 25.70 -9.39
CA MET A 151 0.88 26.93 -8.85
C MET A 151 1.32 27.91 -9.95
N HIS A 152 0.93 27.67 -11.19
CA HIS A 152 1.34 28.49 -12.34
C HIS A 152 0.14 29.15 -12.99
N GLU A 153 0.34 30.38 -13.58
CA GLU A 153 -0.71 31.13 -14.25
C GLU A 153 -1.26 30.42 -15.48
N GLN A 154 -0.37 29.76 -16.27
CA GLN A 154 -0.82 28.92 -17.36
C GLN A 154 -1.43 27.64 -16.79
N PRO A 155 -2.65 27.29 -17.23
CA PRO A 155 -3.32 26.07 -16.73
C PRO A 155 -2.53 24.79 -17.02
N LEU A 156 -2.60 23.84 -16.10
CA LEU A 156 -2.17 22.48 -16.37
C LEU A 156 -3.08 21.83 -17.40
N VAL A 157 -2.49 21.37 -18.49
CA VAL A 157 -3.16 20.57 -19.52
C VAL A 157 -2.45 19.23 -19.65
N PRO A 158 -3.15 18.10 -19.69
CA PRO A 158 -2.55 16.79 -19.89
C PRO A 158 -1.70 16.72 -21.17
N GLY A 159 -0.64 15.90 -21.12
CA GLY A 159 0.25 15.64 -22.25
C GLY A 159 1.53 16.50 -22.29
N ARG A 160 1.62 17.57 -21.50
CA ARG A 160 2.85 18.37 -21.39
C ARG A 160 3.85 17.69 -20.48
N GLU A 161 5.13 17.72 -20.88
CA GLU A 161 6.25 17.18 -20.12
C GLU A 161 6.82 18.20 -19.12
N TYR A 162 7.02 17.75 -17.90
CA TYR A 162 7.63 18.47 -16.79
C TYR A 162 8.85 17.69 -16.26
N LEU A 163 9.65 18.29 -15.41
CA LEU A 163 10.60 17.60 -14.55
C LEU A 163 9.92 17.34 -13.20
N LEU A 164 9.77 16.09 -12.82
CA LEU A 164 9.25 15.70 -11.51
C LEU A 164 10.43 15.49 -10.56
N LYS A 165 10.34 16.07 -9.38
CA LYS A 165 11.27 15.85 -8.29
C LYS A 165 10.56 15.21 -7.09
N ASN A 166 11.11 14.06 -6.64
CA ASN A 166 10.69 13.36 -5.44
C ASN A 166 11.93 12.99 -4.62
N GLY A 167 12.12 13.65 -3.48
CA GLY A 167 13.34 13.51 -2.69
C GLY A 167 14.60 13.87 -3.51
N SER A 168 15.54 12.93 -3.63
CA SER A 168 16.77 13.06 -4.43
C SER A 168 16.61 12.65 -5.90
N THR A 169 15.47 12.08 -6.27
CA THR A 169 15.18 11.63 -7.64
C THR A 169 14.59 12.76 -8.47
N GLU A 170 15.13 12.95 -9.67
CA GLU A 170 14.61 13.84 -10.70
C GLU A 170 14.39 13.04 -11.99
N THR A 171 13.20 13.15 -12.58
CA THR A 171 12.85 12.42 -13.79
C THR A 171 11.87 13.21 -14.65
N PRO A 172 11.96 13.13 -15.99
CA PRO A 172 10.89 13.63 -16.87
C PRO A 172 9.57 12.95 -16.54
N ALA A 173 8.51 13.75 -16.52
CA ALA A 173 7.17 13.27 -16.19
C ALA A 173 6.10 13.99 -17.01
N THR A 174 5.02 13.30 -17.32
CA THR A 174 3.86 13.82 -18.03
C THR A 174 2.61 13.58 -17.19
N VAL A 175 1.80 14.60 -17.00
CA VAL A 175 0.44 14.42 -16.46
C VAL A 175 -0.42 13.82 -17.58
N GLU A 176 -0.73 12.52 -17.47
CA GLU A 176 -1.52 11.82 -18.48
C GLU A 176 -3.00 12.22 -18.43
N ARG A 177 -3.53 12.41 -17.21
CA ARG A 177 -4.94 12.68 -17.00
C ARG A 177 -5.19 13.44 -15.71
N ILE A 178 -6.17 14.34 -15.74
CA ILE A 178 -6.80 14.92 -14.56
C ILE A 178 -8.05 14.09 -14.28
N LYS A 179 -8.09 13.39 -13.15
CA LYS A 179 -9.23 12.55 -12.74
C LYS A 179 -10.39 13.37 -12.24
N ALA A 180 -10.09 14.40 -11.45
CA ALA A 180 -11.06 15.31 -10.88
C ALA A 180 -10.39 16.58 -10.37
N ARG A 181 -11.11 17.69 -10.41
CA ARG A 181 -10.81 18.88 -9.62
C ARG A 181 -11.49 18.76 -8.26
N ILE A 182 -10.81 19.21 -7.22
CA ILE A 182 -11.30 19.17 -5.84
C ILE A 182 -11.62 20.60 -5.40
N ASP A 183 -12.87 20.87 -5.05
CA ASP A 183 -13.26 22.14 -4.46
C ASP A 183 -12.76 22.23 -3.02
N VAL A 184 -12.04 23.31 -2.68
CA VAL A 184 -11.39 23.47 -1.37
C VAL A 184 -12.39 23.71 -0.23
N ASN A 185 -13.58 24.20 -0.55
CA ASN A 185 -14.61 24.54 0.45
C ASN A 185 -15.52 23.33 0.72
N THR A 186 -16.02 22.69 -0.32
CA THR A 186 -16.97 21.57 -0.23
C THR A 186 -16.30 20.21 -0.19
N LEU A 187 -15.04 20.11 -0.65
CA LEU A 187 -14.28 18.87 -0.89
C LEU A 187 -14.92 17.98 -1.97
N GLU A 188 -15.85 18.50 -2.73
CA GLU A 188 -16.47 17.77 -3.84
C GLU A 188 -15.48 17.59 -4.98
N ARG A 189 -15.62 16.47 -5.67
CA ARG A 189 -14.81 16.13 -6.83
C ARG A 189 -15.63 16.32 -8.10
N THR A 190 -15.16 17.20 -9.00
CA THR A 190 -15.80 17.48 -10.28
C THR A 190 -14.89 17.09 -11.43
N ALA A 191 -15.45 16.64 -12.54
CA ALA A 191 -14.68 16.36 -13.74
C ALA A 191 -14.01 17.66 -14.27
N ALA A 192 -12.73 17.57 -14.63
CA ALA A 192 -11.99 18.70 -15.18
C ALA A 192 -10.99 18.22 -16.23
N THR A 193 -10.77 19.05 -17.24
CA THR A 193 -9.79 18.82 -18.32
C THR A 193 -8.53 19.64 -18.15
N SER A 194 -8.53 20.62 -17.22
CA SER A 194 -7.39 21.48 -16.88
C SER A 194 -7.46 21.87 -15.41
N LEU A 195 -6.33 22.32 -14.85
CA LEU A 195 -6.28 22.96 -13.52
C LEU A 195 -5.68 24.36 -13.69
N GLY A 196 -6.39 25.37 -13.23
CA GLY A 196 -5.92 26.75 -13.15
C GLY A 196 -5.07 27.02 -11.90
N LEU A 197 -4.54 28.24 -11.80
CA LEU A 197 -3.75 28.69 -10.65
C LEU A 197 -4.50 28.46 -9.31
N ASN A 198 -3.82 27.88 -8.34
CA ASN A 198 -4.33 27.52 -7.01
C ASN A 198 -5.45 26.46 -7.00
N GLU A 199 -5.75 25.85 -8.14
CA GLU A 199 -6.68 24.72 -8.15
C GLU A 199 -6.01 23.43 -7.70
N ILE A 200 -6.81 22.58 -7.04
CA ILE A 200 -6.39 21.26 -6.56
C ILE A 200 -7.07 20.20 -7.41
N GLY A 201 -6.30 19.21 -7.85
CA GLY A 201 -6.86 18.09 -8.60
C GLY A 201 -6.21 16.75 -8.25
N SER A 202 -6.96 15.68 -8.48
CA SER A 202 -6.43 14.33 -8.53
C SER A 202 -5.93 14.07 -9.95
N VAL A 203 -4.66 13.71 -10.09
CA VAL A 203 -3.99 13.54 -11.39
C VAL A 203 -3.27 12.21 -11.49
N GLU A 204 -3.16 11.69 -12.71
CA GLU A 204 -2.26 10.58 -13.04
C GLU A 204 -1.01 11.15 -13.71
N ILE A 205 0.14 10.79 -13.16
CA ILE A 205 1.45 11.23 -13.66
C ILE A 205 2.22 9.99 -14.09
N ARG A 206 2.77 10.04 -15.31
CA ARG A 206 3.70 9.04 -15.81
C ARG A 206 5.11 9.60 -15.78
N THR A 207 6.07 8.80 -15.34
CA THR A 207 7.48 9.16 -15.27
C THR A 207 8.32 8.31 -16.22
N SER A 208 9.44 8.88 -16.69
CA SER A 208 10.37 8.18 -17.59
C SER A 208 11.23 7.14 -16.85
N ARG A 209 11.37 7.28 -15.54
CA ARG A 209 12.05 6.30 -14.65
C ARG A 209 11.13 5.99 -13.49
N PRO A 210 11.16 4.76 -12.96
CA PRO A 210 10.37 4.41 -11.79
C PRO A 210 10.67 5.33 -10.60
N LEU A 211 9.61 5.78 -9.92
CA LEU A 211 9.70 6.46 -8.64
C LEU A 211 9.69 5.45 -7.50
N LEU A 212 10.43 5.79 -6.45
CA LEU A 212 10.49 5.05 -5.19
C LEU A 212 9.73 5.87 -4.15
N CYS A 213 8.43 5.63 -4.04
CA CYS A 213 7.54 6.49 -3.26
C CYS A 213 6.63 5.71 -2.33
N ASP A 214 6.27 6.33 -1.22
CA ASP A 214 5.22 5.89 -0.32
C ASP A 214 4.01 6.83 -0.47
N PRO A 215 2.79 6.41 -0.09
CA PRO A 215 1.68 7.32 0.07
C PRO A 215 2.03 8.47 1.03
N TYR A 216 1.69 9.71 0.69
CA TYR A 216 2.03 10.89 1.51
C TYR A 216 1.48 10.80 2.93
N ALA A 217 0.32 10.20 3.10
CA ALA A 217 -0.29 9.98 4.42
C ALA A 217 0.55 9.04 5.31
N ARG A 218 1.32 8.13 4.69
CA ARG A 218 2.20 7.18 5.37
C ARG A 218 3.59 7.76 5.59
N ASN A 219 4.16 8.36 4.57
CA ASN A 219 5.51 8.94 4.63
C ASN A 219 5.59 10.22 3.80
N ARG A 220 5.65 11.37 4.49
CA ARG A 220 5.67 12.67 3.83
C ARG A 220 6.94 12.91 3.02
N ALA A 221 8.08 12.39 3.49
CA ALA A 221 9.38 12.62 2.87
C ALA A 221 9.50 11.92 1.50
N THR A 222 8.96 10.71 1.37
CA THR A 222 8.97 9.94 0.11
C THR A 222 7.67 10.08 -0.68
N GLY A 223 6.59 10.60 -0.06
CA GLY A 223 5.29 10.79 -0.69
C GLY A 223 5.02 12.18 -1.25
N GLY A 224 5.91 13.15 -1.01
CA GLY A 224 5.82 14.49 -1.59
C GLY A 224 6.52 14.58 -2.95
N LEU A 225 5.96 15.33 -3.89
CA LEU A 225 6.58 15.61 -5.17
C LEU A 225 6.34 17.05 -5.61
N ILE A 226 7.21 17.55 -6.48
CA ILE A 226 7.00 18.82 -7.20
C ILE A 226 7.15 18.61 -8.70
N LEU A 227 6.42 19.42 -9.46
CA LEU A 227 6.55 19.55 -10.90
C LEU A 227 7.27 20.85 -11.22
N ILE A 228 8.27 20.76 -12.06
CA ILE A 228 9.13 21.87 -12.47
C ILE A 228 8.99 22.03 -13.98
N ASP A 229 8.75 23.25 -14.44
CA ASP A 229 8.75 23.57 -15.87
C ASP A 229 10.18 23.48 -16.42
N ARG A 230 10.37 22.73 -17.49
CA ARG A 230 11.70 22.45 -18.06
C ARG A 230 12.37 23.64 -18.75
N ILE A 231 11.61 24.66 -19.08
CA ILE A 231 12.12 25.86 -19.78
C ILE A 231 12.49 26.94 -18.77
N SER A 232 11.55 27.26 -17.88
CA SER A 232 11.71 28.33 -16.90
C SER A 232 12.43 27.89 -15.62
N ASN A 233 12.54 26.56 -15.36
CA ASN A 233 12.95 25.96 -14.09
C ASN A 233 12.09 26.39 -12.88
N ALA A 234 10.91 26.93 -13.11
CA ALA A 234 9.97 27.31 -12.08
C ALA A 234 9.23 26.08 -11.54
N THR A 235 8.99 26.01 -10.24
CA THR A 235 8.06 25.05 -9.66
C THR A 235 6.64 25.44 -10.05
N VAL A 236 5.97 24.59 -10.79
CA VAL A 236 4.62 24.84 -11.35
C VAL A 236 3.51 24.05 -10.64
N GLY A 237 3.89 23.05 -9.84
CA GLY A 237 2.93 22.26 -9.06
C GLY A 237 3.61 21.53 -7.90
N ALA A 238 2.82 21.29 -6.85
CA ALA A 238 3.22 20.48 -5.71
C ALA A 238 2.18 19.39 -5.48
N GLY A 239 2.63 18.17 -5.25
CA GLY A 239 1.75 17.01 -5.16
C GLY A 239 2.06 16.10 -3.97
N MET A 240 1.01 15.43 -3.56
CA MET A 240 1.03 14.38 -2.56
C MET A 240 0.64 13.07 -3.23
N VAL A 241 1.55 12.09 -3.21
CA VAL A 241 1.29 10.74 -3.71
C VAL A 241 0.08 10.19 -2.94
N ALA A 242 -0.97 9.88 -3.67
CA ALA A 242 -2.14 9.25 -3.08
C ALA A 242 -1.78 7.84 -2.62
N ALA A 243 -2.53 7.28 -1.68
CA ALA A 243 -2.52 5.85 -1.43
C ALA A 243 -2.95 5.18 -2.75
N GLY A 244 -1.98 4.91 -3.59
CA GLY A 244 -2.21 4.55 -4.98
C GLY A 244 -2.55 3.09 -5.08
N ASP A 245 -3.51 2.90 -5.90
CA ASP A 245 -3.57 1.77 -6.77
C ASP A 245 -2.20 1.60 -7.44
N SER A 246 -1.45 0.64 -6.98
CA SER A 246 -0.31 0.18 -7.74
C SER A 246 -0.87 -0.22 -9.11
N GLY A 247 -0.46 0.48 -10.18
CA GLY A 247 -1.02 0.33 -11.52
C GLY A 247 -0.94 -1.07 -12.15
N HIS A 248 -0.68 -2.06 -11.33
CA HIS A 248 -0.54 -3.47 -11.65
C HIS A 248 -1.84 -4.15 -12.09
N TRP A 249 -3.02 -3.55 -11.73
CA TRP A 249 -4.31 -4.03 -12.23
C TRP A 249 -4.70 -3.44 -13.58
N LYS A 250 -3.84 -2.61 -14.20
CA LYS A 250 -4.11 -2.12 -15.55
C LYS A 250 -3.97 -3.28 -16.51
N ASP A 251 -4.97 -3.40 -17.36
CA ASP A 251 -4.92 -4.24 -18.54
C ASP A 251 -3.57 -4.05 -19.20
N ALA A 252 -2.79 -5.12 -19.27
CA ALA A 252 -1.66 -5.16 -20.17
C ALA A 252 -2.24 -4.73 -21.50
N ALA A 253 -1.78 -3.59 -22.03
CA ALA A 253 -2.22 -3.18 -23.35
C ALA A 253 -2.10 -4.43 -24.24
N PRO A 254 -3.14 -4.81 -24.98
CA PRO A 254 -3.08 -5.95 -25.86
C PRO A 254 -2.04 -5.66 -26.95
N GLY A 255 -0.79 -5.79 -26.57
CA GLY A 255 0.33 -5.61 -27.46
C GLY A 255 0.53 -6.90 -28.20
N ARG A 256 0.10 -6.96 -29.45
CA ARG A 256 0.57 -7.91 -30.50
C ARG A 256 0.52 -9.42 -30.21
N LEU A 257 -0.01 -9.86 -29.06
CA LEU A 257 -0.20 -11.29 -28.76
C LEU A 257 -1.62 -11.66 -29.21
N ALA A 258 -1.73 -12.38 -30.32
CA ALA A 258 -2.96 -13.06 -30.68
C ALA A 258 -3.10 -14.27 -29.76
N GLU A 259 -4.16 -14.34 -28.96
CA GLU A 259 -4.49 -15.52 -28.19
C GLU A 259 -5.01 -16.58 -29.15
N GLU A 260 -4.31 -17.69 -29.29
CA GLU A 260 -4.83 -18.86 -30.00
C GLU A 260 -5.89 -19.52 -29.11
N PRO A 261 -7.16 -19.58 -29.54
CA PRO A 261 -8.22 -20.18 -28.73
C PRO A 261 -7.95 -21.68 -28.53
N SER A 262 -8.23 -22.15 -27.31
CA SER A 262 -8.18 -23.59 -27.02
C SER A 262 -9.13 -24.36 -27.95
N ARG A 263 -8.69 -25.52 -28.44
CA ARG A 263 -9.53 -26.43 -29.24
C ARG A 263 -10.59 -27.15 -28.43
N ILE A 264 -10.54 -27.07 -27.08
CA ILE A 264 -11.49 -27.64 -26.14
C ILE A 264 -12.37 -26.53 -25.61
N GLY A 265 -13.67 -26.61 -25.90
CA GLY A 265 -14.65 -25.62 -25.46
C GLY A 265 -14.93 -25.66 -23.95
N ALA A 266 -15.42 -24.56 -23.40
CA ALA A 266 -15.81 -24.50 -21.99
C ALA A 266 -16.87 -25.54 -21.62
N GLY A 267 -17.89 -25.70 -22.45
CA GLY A 267 -18.95 -26.72 -22.23
C GLY A 267 -18.44 -28.16 -22.23
N GLU A 268 -17.41 -28.47 -23.03
CA GLU A 268 -16.79 -29.81 -23.01
C GLU A 268 -16.06 -30.07 -21.68
N ARG A 269 -15.40 -29.05 -21.14
CA ARG A 269 -14.73 -29.12 -19.84
C ARG A 269 -15.73 -29.26 -18.70
N GLU A 270 -16.82 -28.48 -18.74
CA GLU A 270 -17.90 -28.53 -17.76
C GLU A 270 -18.57 -29.93 -17.74
N ALA A 271 -18.91 -30.47 -18.91
CA ALA A 271 -19.49 -31.79 -19.04
C ALA A 271 -18.55 -32.90 -18.52
N ARG A 272 -17.23 -32.76 -18.81
CA ARG A 272 -16.25 -33.77 -18.39
C ARG A 272 -15.96 -33.72 -16.89
N LEU A 273 -15.89 -32.51 -16.30
CA LEU A 273 -15.53 -32.31 -14.89
C LEU A 273 -16.75 -32.26 -13.97
N GLY A 274 -17.98 -32.19 -14.54
CA GLY A 274 -19.24 -32.11 -13.81
C GLY A 274 -19.34 -30.86 -12.94
N GLN A 275 -18.65 -29.76 -13.30
CA GLN A 275 -18.58 -28.51 -12.56
C GLN A 275 -18.45 -27.32 -13.50
N LYS A 276 -18.98 -26.16 -13.10
CA LYS A 276 -18.74 -24.88 -13.76
C LYS A 276 -17.56 -24.18 -13.08
N PRO A 277 -16.54 -23.75 -13.83
CA PRO A 277 -15.37 -23.13 -13.25
C PRO A 277 -15.76 -21.88 -12.47
N THR A 278 -15.37 -21.84 -11.20
CA THR A 278 -15.73 -20.75 -10.28
C THR A 278 -14.53 -20.46 -9.36
N THR A 279 -14.26 -19.18 -9.14
CA THR A 279 -13.30 -18.72 -8.14
C THR A 279 -14.05 -18.29 -6.88
N VAL A 280 -13.78 -18.98 -5.77
CA VAL A 280 -14.25 -18.62 -4.43
C VAL A 280 -13.16 -17.77 -3.76
N LEU A 281 -13.35 -16.46 -3.64
CA LEU A 281 -12.45 -15.58 -2.91
C LEU A 281 -12.87 -15.48 -1.44
N ILE A 282 -12.06 -16.04 -0.54
CA ILE A 282 -12.26 -15.97 0.91
C ILE A 282 -11.42 -14.83 1.48
N THR A 283 -12.08 -13.82 2.05
CA THR A 283 -11.43 -12.64 2.65
C THR A 283 -11.67 -12.54 4.15
N GLY A 284 -10.93 -11.67 4.82
CA GLY A 284 -11.03 -11.42 6.27
C GLY A 284 -9.68 -11.07 6.88
N LEU A 285 -9.67 -10.66 8.12
CA LEU A 285 -8.46 -10.28 8.86
C LEU A 285 -7.45 -11.44 8.98
N GLY A 286 -6.18 -11.14 9.26
CA GLY A 286 -5.22 -12.15 9.71
C GLY A 286 -5.78 -12.92 10.91
N GLY A 287 -5.59 -14.23 11.01
CA GLY A 287 -6.15 -15.01 12.12
C GLY A 287 -7.66 -15.34 12.02
N SER A 288 -8.39 -14.85 11.01
CA SER A 288 -9.84 -15.15 10.85
C SER A 288 -10.16 -16.58 10.37
N GLY A 289 -9.18 -17.45 10.16
CA GLY A 289 -9.38 -18.83 9.76
C GLY A 289 -9.47 -19.10 8.25
N LYS A 290 -9.19 -18.13 7.38
CA LYS A 290 -9.30 -18.25 5.90
C LYS A 290 -8.63 -19.50 5.33
N SER A 291 -7.39 -19.75 5.70
CA SER A 291 -6.62 -20.89 5.18
C SER A 291 -7.17 -22.23 5.67
N ALA A 292 -7.75 -22.28 6.88
CA ALA A 292 -8.41 -23.47 7.40
C ALA A 292 -9.72 -23.76 6.62
N VAL A 293 -10.55 -22.72 6.43
CA VAL A 293 -11.79 -22.85 5.64
C VAL A 293 -11.49 -23.25 4.19
N ALA A 294 -10.43 -22.66 3.59
CA ALA A 294 -10.04 -22.97 2.21
C ALA A 294 -9.63 -24.46 2.05
N ARG A 295 -8.86 -25.00 2.98
CA ARG A 295 -8.44 -26.41 2.96
C ARG A 295 -9.62 -27.37 3.20
N GLU A 296 -10.50 -26.99 4.11
CA GLU A 296 -11.70 -27.77 4.39
C GLU A 296 -12.65 -27.80 3.19
N LEU A 297 -12.82 -26.64 2.54
CA LEU A 297 -13.58 -26.54 1.30
C LEU A 297 -12.96 -27.38 0.18
N GLU A 298 -11.63 -27.32 0.00
CA GLU A 298 -10.92 -28.17 -0.96
C GLU A 298 -11.18 -29.65 -0.70
N ARG A 299 -11.11 -30.08 0.57
CA ARG A 299 -11.38 -31.47 0.97
C ARG A 299 -12.80 -31.89 0.61
N LYS A 300 -13.81 -31.09 0.96
CA LYS A 300 -15.22 -31.38 0.66
C LYS A 300 -15.49 -31.42 -0.84
N LEU A 301 -14.93 -30.50 -1.61
CA LEU A 301 -15.05 -30.51 -3.07
C LEU A 301 -14.41 -31.76 -3.69
N PHE A 302 -13.27 -32.18 -3.19
CA PHE A 302 -12.61 -33.42 -3.64
C PHE A 302 -13.49 -34.65 -3.32
N ASP A 303 -14.07 -34.74 -2.13
CA ASP A 303 -14.95 -35.84 -1.73
C ASP A 303 -16.24 -35.88 -2.56
N LEU A 304 -16.70 -34.73 -3.05
CA LEU A 304 -17.79 -34.61 -4.02
C LEU A 304 -17.35 -34.92 -5.47
N GLY A 305 -16.13 -35.35 -5.69
CA GLY A 305 -15.58 -35.66 -7.03
C GLY A 305 -15.30 -34.40 -7.88
N ARG A 306 -15.14 -33.25 -7.26
CA ARG A 306 -14.87 -31.97 -7.93
C ARG A 306 -13.37 -31.65 -7.93
N SER A 307 -12.90 -31.05 -9.00
CA SER A 307 -11.50 -30.65 -9.17
C SER A 307 -11.32 -29.19 -8.72
N ALA A 308 -10.68 -28.98 -7.57
CA ALA A 308 -10.43 -27.68 -7.00
C ALA A 308 -8.93 -27.45 -6.72
N VAL A 309 -8.49 -26.19 -6.73
CA VAL A 309 -7.13 -25.80 -6.40
C VAL A 309 -7.17 -24.63 -5.40
N VAL A 310 -6.39 -24.75 -4.31
CA VAL A 310 -6.25 -23.67 -3.32
C VAL A 310 -5.10 -22.74 -3.66
N LEU A 311 -5.38 -21.44 -3.76
CA LEU A 311 -4.43 -20.35 -3.84
C LEU A 311 -4.43 -19.58 -2.52
N ASP A 312 -3.44 -19.81 -1.67
CA ASP A 312 -3.29 -19.14 -0.38
C ASP A 312 -2.24 -18.02 -0.48
N GLY A 313 -2.54 -16.85 0.05
CA GLY A 313 -1.71 -15.65 -0.07
C GLY A 313 -0.31 -15.79 0.55
N GLN A 314 -0.15 -16.63 1.58
CA GLN A 314 1.17 -16.94 2.14
C GLN A 314 1.92 -17.93 1.24
N ARG A 315 1.23 -19.01 0.81
CA ARG A 315 1.81 -20.02 -0.08
C ARG A 315 2.27 -19.41 -1.42
N MET A 316 1.51 -18.47 -1.97
CA MET A 316 1.91 -17.76 -3.20
C MET A 316 3.22 -17.00 -3.02
N ARG A 317 3.45 -16.41 -1.83
CA ARG A 317 4.71 -15.72 -1.50
C ARG A 317 5.91 -16.65 -1.31
N MET A 318 5.71 -17.95 -1.09
CA MET A 318 6.79 -18.93 -1.06
C MET A 318 7.30 -19.33 -2.45
N GLY A 319 6.59 -18.95 -3.50
CA GLY A 319 6.91 -19.31 -4.89
C GLY A 319 6.73 -18.14 -5.86
N LEU A 320 5.61 -18.11 -6.56
CA LEU A 320 5.32 -17.16 -7.65
C LEU A 320 5.47 -15.68 -7.24
N ASN A 321 5.11 -15.35 -6.00
CA ASN A 321 5.11 -14.00 -5.46
C ASN A 321 6.18 -13.78 -4.39
N ARG A 322 7.29 -14.53 -4.45
CA ARG A 322 8.40 -14.43 -3.48
C ARG A 322 9.10 -13.07 -3.46
N ASP A 323 8.92 -12.29 -4.50
CA ASP A 323 9.41 -10.92 -4.66
C ASP A 323 8.54 -9.88 -3.95
N LEU A 324 7.38 -10.28 -3.40
CA LEU A 324 6.41 -9.38 -2.78
C LEU A 324 6.42 -9.51 -1.24
N GLY A 325 6.49 -8.36 -0.56
CA GLY A 325 6.33 -8.24 0.89
C GLY A 325 4.86 -8.07 1.31
N PHE A 326 4.64 -7.24 2.35
CA PHE A 326 3.34 -7.05 3.01
C PHE A 326 2.82 -5.61 2.99
N SER A 327 3.40 -4.70 2.20
CA SER A 327 2.82 -3.37 1.97
C SER A 327 1.47 -3.47 1.27
N ALA A 328 0.66 -2.42 1.32
CA ALA A 328 -0.65 -2.38 0.65
C ALA A 328 -0.53 -2.69 -0.85
N ALA A 329 0.45 -2.07 -1.52
CA ALA A 329 0.71 -2.28 -2.94
C ALA A 329 1.09 -3.74 -3.26
N GLU A 330 1.98 -4.34 -2.45
CA GLU A 330 2.43 -5.71 -2.63
C GLU A 330 1.33 -6.73 -2.31
N ARG A 331 0.43 -6.42 -1.38
CA ARG A 331 -0.76 -7.25 -1.15
C ARG A 331 -1.72 -7.21 -2.33
N SER A 332 -1.94 -6.03 -2.91
CA SER A 332 -2.77 -5.85 -4.10
C SER A 332 -2.16 -6.62 -5.28
N GLU A 333 -0.85 -6.51 -5.51
CA GLU A 333 -0.14 -7.24 -6.56
C GLU A 333 -0.14 -8.76 -6.33
N ASN A 334 0.02 -9.20 -5.08
CA ASN A 334 -0.09 -10.61 -4.72
C ASN A 334 -1.48 -11.18 -5.08
N LEU A 335 -2.55 -10.43 -4.78
CA LEU A 335 -3.89 -10.83 -5.18
C LEU A 335 -4.05 -10.80 -6.70
N ARG A 336 -3.57 -9.75 -7.38
CA ARG A 336 -3.67 -9.64 -8.83
C ARG A 336 -3.02 -10.84 -9.55
N ARG A 337 -1.75 -11.15 -9.24
CA ARG A 337 -1.06 -12.29 -9.85
C ARG A 337 -1.78 -13.60 -9.56
N SER A 338 -2.30 -13.75 -8.35
CA SER A 338 -3.06 -14.94 -7.95
C SER A 338 -4.39 -15.05 -8.69
N MET A 339 -5.06 -13.93 -8.97
CA MET A 339 -6.29 -13.92 -9.75
C MET A 339 -6.04 -14.21 -11.25
N GLU A 340 -4.89 -13.80 -11.82
CA GLU A 340 -4.51 -14.24 -13.17
C GLU A 340 -4.32 -15.76 -13.23
N VAL A 341 -3.65 -16.36 -12.24
CA VAL A 341 -3.53 -17.82 -12.12
C VAL A 341 -4.93 -18.45 -11.97
N ALA A 342 -5.79 -17.88 -11.14
CA ALA A 342 -7.16 -18.35 -10.96
C ALA A 342 -7.96 -18.33 -12.28
N ARG A 343 -7.82 -17.26 -13.08
CA ARG A 343 -8.44 -17.14 -14.41
C ARG A 343 -8.01 -18.27 -15.33
N ILE A 344 -6.69 -18.52 -15.43
CA ILE A 344 -6.14 -19.60 -16.24
C ILE A 344 -6.68 -20.97 -15.79
N LEU A 345 -6.75 -21.21 -14.48
CA LEU A 345 -7.29 -22.45 -13.93
C LEU A 345 -8.79 -22.59 -14.20
N ASN A 346 -9.57 -21.49 -14.08
CA ASN A 346 -10.98 -21.50 -14.46
C ASN A 346 -11.16 -21.77 -15.98
N ASP A 347 -10.34 -21.18 -16.82
CA ASP A 347 -10.37 -21.46 -18.27
C ASP A 347 -10.02 -22.93 -18.57
N GLY A 348 -9.25 -23.57 -17.67
CA GLY A 348 -9.02 -25.02 -17.64
C GLY A 348 -10.21 -25.86 -17.13
N GLY A 349 -11.26 -25.26 -16.61
CA GLY A 349 -12.45 -25.95 -16.05
C GLY A 349 -12.39 -26.22 -14.55
N LEU A 350 -11.35 -25.74 -13.83
CA LEU A 350 -11.15 -26.01 -12.42
C LEU A 350 -11.89 -25.01 -11.53
N LEU A 351 -12.27 -25.46 -10.33
CA LEU A 351 -12.66 -24.57 -9.24
C LEU A 351 -11.41 -24.00 -8.57
N VAL A 352 -11.45 -22.75 -8.16
CA VAL A 352 -10.33 -22.11 -7.44
C VAL A 352 -10.82 -21.60 -6.09
N VAL A 353 -10.13 -21.97 -5.02
CA VAL A 353 -10.37 -21.46 -3.68
C VAL A 353 -9.24 -20.53 -3.30
N ALA A 354 -9.49 -19.23 -3.30
CA ALA A 354 -8.48 -18.19 -3.09
C ALA A 354 -8.62 -17.58 -1.68
N ALA A 355 -7.61 -17.73 -0.81
CA ALA A 355 -7.62 -17.26 0.56
C ALA A 355 -6.65 -16.07 0.74
N PHE A 356 -7.20 -14.85 0.84
CA PHE A 356 -6.44 -13.60 0.93
C PHE A 356 -7.03 -12.64 1.96
N VAL A 357 -6.21 -11.77 2.52
CA VAL A 357 -6.69 -10.71 3.43
C VAL A 357 -7.51 -9.68 2.65
N ALA A 358 -7.01 -9.22 1.51
CA ALA A 358 -7.65 -8.28 0.59
C ALA A 358 -8.39 -7.12 1.32
N PRO A 359 -7.66 -6.22 2.01
CA PRO A 359 -8.28 -5.27 2.93
C PRO A 359 -9.08 -4.16 2.24
N GLU A 360 -8.84 -3.89 0.97
CA GLU A 360 -9.45 -2.80 0.21
C GLU A 360 -10.60 -3.30 -0.67
N GLU A 361 -11.77 -2.61 -0.64
CA GLU A 361 -12.93 -2.95 -1.49
C GLU A 361 -12.55 -2.93 -2.97
N ARG A 362 -11.87 -1.88 -3.40
CA ARG A 362 -11.42 -1.70 -4.77
C ARG A 362 -10.59 -2.87 -5.31
N THR A 363 -9.74 -3.47 -4.46
CA THR A 363 -8.91 -4.61 -4.85
C THR A 363 -9.77 -5.88 -5.03
N ARG A 364 -10.81 -6.03 -4.22
CA ARG A 364 -11.78 -7.12 -4.34
C ARG A 364 -12.67 -6.97 -5.58
N ASP A 365 -13.12 -5.76 -5.88
CA ASP A 365 -13.89 -5.46 -7.08
C ASP A 365 -13.11 -5.79 -8.36
N ARG A 366 -11.84 -5.44 -8.41
CA ARG A 366 -10.97 -5.79 -9.54
C ARG A 366 -10.72 -7.27 -9.69
N ALA A 367 -10.60 -8.00 -8.58
CA ALA A 367 -10.56 -9.46 -8.63
C ALA A 367 -11.84 -10.03 -9.26
N ARG A 368 -13.01 -9.48 -8.91
CA ARG A 368 -14.30 -9.83 -9.50
C ARG A 368 -14.38 -9.50 -11.00
N GLU A 369 -13.89 -8.33 -11.40
CA GLU A 369 -13.83 -7.92 -12.80
C GLU A 369 -12.93 -8.83 -13.64
N LEU A 370 -11.74 -9.15 -13.14
CA LEU A 370 -10.76 -9.99 -13.83
C LEU A 370 -11.26 -11.43 -14.05
N ILE A 371 -11.90 -12.01 -13.05
CA ILE A 371 -12.46 -13.37 -13.13
C ILE A 371 -13.77 -13.41 -13.93
N GLY A 372 -14.54 -12.33 -13.86
CA GLY A 372 -15.91 -12.24 -14.37
C GLY A 372 -16.95 -12.59 -13.30
N SER A 373 -17.95 -11.72 -13.13
CA SER A 373 -18.93 -11.81 -12.04
C SER A 373 -19.72 -13.13 -12.02
N HIS A 374 -19.90 -13.77 -13.19
CA HIS A 374 -20.63 -15.04 -13.33
C HIS A 374 -19.86 -16.25 -12.78
N ARG A 375 -18.51 -16.13 -12.65
CA ARG A 375 -17.60 -17.17 -12.14
C ARG A 375 -16.97 -16.79 -10.80
N PHE A 376 -17.48 -15.77 -10.12
CA PHE A 376 -16.87 -15.24 -8.90
C PHE A 376 -17.81 -15.31 -7.71
N LEU A 377 -17.36 -15.92 -6.63
CA LEU A 377 -18.04 -16.01 -5.34
C LEU A 377 -17.17 -15.36 -4.27
N HIS A 378 -17.62 -14.25 -3.69
CA HIS A 378 -16.91 -13.58 -2.61
C HIS A 378 -17.47 -13.99 -1.25
N VAL A 379 -16.63 -14.64 -0.45
CA VAL A 379 -16.93 -15.05 0.93
C VAL A 379 -16.11 -14.19 1.89
N HIS A 380 -16.76 -13.56 2.85
CA HIS A 380 -16.10 -12.77 3.87
C HIS A 380 -16.24 -13.39 5.26
N LEU A 381 -15.10 -13.62 5.92
CA LEU A 381 -15.05 -14.10 7.30
C LEU A 381 -15.10 -12.92 8.26
N THR A 382 -16.18 -12.80 9.05
CA THR A 382 -16.46 -11.63 9.90
C THR A 382 -15.94 -11.78 11.33
N ALA A 383 -14.82 -12.49 11.54
CA ALA A 383 -14.21 -12.60 12.87
C ALA A 383 -13.78 -11.24 13.42
N PRO A 384 -14.16 -10.88 14.67
CA PRO A 384 -13.70 -9.67 15.33
C PRO A 384 -12.19 -9.63 15.48
N ILE A 385 -11.61 -8.42 15.53
CA ILE A 385 -10.17 -8.27 15.62
C ILE A 385 -9.58 -8.86 16.90
N GLU A 386 -10.32 -8.80 17.99
CA GLU A 386 -9.94 -9.39 19.29
C GLU A 386 -9.74 -10.91 19.17
N HIS A 387 -10.65 -11.58 18.46
CA HIS A 387 -10.52 -13.00 18.17
C HIS A 387 -9.31 -13.27 17.28
N CYS A 388 -9.12 -12.48 16.21
CA CYS A 388 -7.98 -12.62 15.31
C CYS A 388 -6.64 -12.42 16.02
N ARG A 389 -6.56 -11.50 16.97
CA ARG A 389 -5.38 -11.25 17.81
C ARG A 389 -5.09 -12.41 18.77
N SER A 390 -6.11 -13.03 19.33
CA SER A 390 -5.94 -14.17 20.24
C SER A 390 -5.47 -15.43 19.52
N THR A 391 -5.82 -15.58 18.25
CA THR A 391 -5.44 -16.76 17.44
C THR A 391 -4.13 -16.57 16.68
N ASP A 392 -3.61 -15.36 16.56
CA ASP A 392 -2.43 -14.90 15.80
C ASP A 392 -1.34 -15.96 15.54
N PRO A 393 -1.52 -16.87 14.59
CA PRO A 393 -0.58 -17.98 14.35
C PRO A 393 0.75 -17.52 13.76
N SER A 394 0.80 -16.31 13.21
CA SER A 394 1.98 -15.71 12.60
C SER A 394 2.73 -14.77 13.55
N GLY A 395 2.13 -14.36 14.66
CA GLY A 395 2.67 -13.36 15.59
C GLY A 395 2.62 -11.92 15.07
N ILE A 396 1.98 -11.68 13.91
CA ILE A 396 1.98 -10.38 13.24
C ILE A 396 1.32 -9.27 14.05
N TYR A 397 0.26 -9.60 14.80
CA TYR A 397 -0.42 -8.63 15.67
C TYR A 397 0.45 -8.25 16.88
N ARG A 398 1.22 -9.19 17.42
CA ARG A 398 2.18 -8.93 18.50
C ARG A 398 3.32 -8.04 17.98
N GLU A 399 3.89 -8.35 16.82
CA GLU A 399 4.93 -7.54 16.17
C GLU A 399 4.47 -6.13 15.88
N ALA A 400 3.21 -5.97 15.43
CA ALA A 400 2.62 -4.65 15.21
C ALA A 400 2.41 -3.87 16.52
N ALA A 401 1.98 -4.53 17.60
CA ALA A 401 1.83 -3.90 18.91
C ALA A 401 3.17 -3.43 19.50
N GLU A 402 4.27 -4.12 19.17
CA GLU A 402 5.63 -3.78 19.55
C GLU A 402 6.31 -2.81 18.55
N GLY A 403 5.60 -2.30 17.54
CA GLY A 403 6.10 -1.36 16.54
C GLY A 403 7.07 -1.96 15.52
N ARG A 404 7.18 -3.29 15.44
CA ARG A 404 8.06 -4.00 14.50
C ARG A 404 7.40 -4.34 13.17
N ALA A 405 6.07 -4.30 13.08
CA ALA A 405 5.33 -4.52 11.85
C ALA A 405 4.42 -3.32 11.54
N SER A 406 4.51 -2.80 10.33
CA SER A 406 3.59 -1.81 9.76
C SER A 406 2.55 -2.51 8.87
N ASP A 407 1.50 -1.77 8.47
CA ASP A 407 0.50 -2.26 7.51
C ASP A 407 -0.25 -3.54 7.91
N VAL A 408 -0.48 -3.76 9.20
CA VAL A 408 -1.30 -4.88 9.66
C VAL A 408 -2.77 -4.50 9.55
N PRO A 409 -3.54 -5.15 8.65
CA PRO A 409 -4.94 -4.83 8.44
C PRO A 409 -5.78 -5.01 9.70
N GLY A 410 -6.57 -3.99 10.01
CA GLY A 410 -7.38 -3.92 11.23
C GLY A 410 -6.66 -3.39 12.46
N LEU A 411 -5.35 -3.12 12.42
CA LEU A 411 -4.58 -2.54 13.53
C LEU A 411 -3.83 -1.27 13.11
N THR A 412 -2.78 -1.41 12.31
CA THR A 412 -1.96 -0.28 11.82
C THR A 412 -2.32 0.14 10.40
N TYR A 413 -3.09 -0.69 9.70
CA TYR A 413 -3.65 -0.42 8.37
C TYR A 413 -5.16 -0.63 8.39
N GLY A 414 -5.91 0.21 7.64
CA GLY A 414 -7.37 0.09 7.53
C GLY A 414 -7.79 -1.24 6.91
N TYR A 415 -8.94 -1.75 7.34
CA TYR A 415 -9.64 -2.85 6.70
C TYR A 415 -11.05 -2.40 6.34
N GLU A 416 -11.35 -2.34 5.06
CA GLU A 416 -12.66 -1.98 4.55
C GLU A 416 -13.55 -3.23 4.55
N ALA A 417 -14.58 -3.23 5.41
CA ALA A 417 -15.58 -4.30 5.38
C ALA A 417 -16.26 -4.35 4.01
N PRO A 418 -16.40 -5.53 3.39
CA PRO A 418 -16.96 -5.60 2.05
C PRO A 418 -18.44 -5.21 2.03
N GLU A 419 -18.80 -4.28 1.13
CA GLU A 419 -20.19 -3.87 0.90
C GLU A 419 -20.97 -4.90 0.08
N ARG A 420 -20.27 -5.71 -0.73
CA ARG A 420 -20.84 -6.62 -1.73
C ARG A 420 -20.30 -8.05 -1.61
N ALA A 421 -20.17 -8.57 -0.40
CA ALA A 421 -19.87 -9.99 -0.22
C ALA A 421 -21.11 -10.84 -0.56
N ASP A 422 -20.88 -11.94 -1.28
CA ASP A 422 -21.94 -12.88 -1.62
C ASP A 422 -22.33 -13.73 -0.41
N LEU A 423 -21.36 -13.97 0.51
CA LEU A 423 -21.57 -14.73 1.73
C LEU A 423 -20.77 -14.11 2.89
N LEU A 424 -21.44 -13.88 4.03
CA LEU A 424 -20.82 -13.41 5.27
C LEU A 424 -20.84 -14.55 6.28
N LEU A 425 -19.67 -14.95 6.80
CA LEU A 425 -19.54 -16.08 7.71
C LEU A 425 -18.86 -15.66 9.03
N PRO A 426 -19.55 -15.77 10.18
CA PRO A 426 -18.96 -15.50 11.50
C PRO A 426 -18.02 -16.65 11.91
N SER A 427 -16.81 -16.64 11.37
CA SER A 427 -15.82 -17.72 11.55
C SER A 427 -15.28 -17.84 12.98
N HIS A 428 -15.59 -16.91 13.86
CA HIS A 428 -15.32 -17.01 15.30
C HIS A 428 -16.38 -17.84 16.06
N GLU A 429 -17.57 -18.03 15.45
CA GLU A 429 -18.67 -18.82 15.99
C GLU A 429 -18.83 -20.16 15.27
N LEU A 430 -18.35 -20.24 14.02
CA LEU A 430 -18.48 -21.43 13.17
C LEU A 430 -17.15 -22.16 13.06
N THR A 431 -17.21 -23.48 12.99
CA THR A 431 -16.04 -24.28 12.62
C THR A 431 -15.66 -24.07 11.14
N ALA A 432 -14.43 -24.37 10.78
CA ALA A 432 -13.99 -24.31 9.38
C ALA A 432 -14.82 -25.23 8.49
N GLU A 433 -15.23 -26.39 9.03
CA GLU A 433 -16.12 -27.35 8.38
C GLU A 433 -17.50 -26.77 8.10
N ALA A 434 -18.13 -26.14 9.09
CA ALA A 434 -19.43 -25.50 8.94
C ALA A 434 -19.39 -24.31 7.96
N CYS A 435 -18.28 -23.56 7.94
CA CYS A 435 -18.06 -22.53 6.94
C CYS A 435 -17.96 -23.11 5.53
N ALA A 436 -17.23 -24.21 5.36
CA ALA A 436 -17.08 -24.90 4.07
C ALA A 436 -18.41 -25.47 3.58
N ASP A 437 -19.25 -26.02 4.48
CA ASP A 437 -20.58 -26.50 4.12
C ASP A 437 -21.44 -25.40 3.52
N ARG A 438 -21.50 -24.24 4.16
CA ARG A 438 -22.25 -23.09 3.64
C ARG A 438 -21.74 -22.61 2.28
N ILE A 439 -20.44 -22.70 2.05
CA ILE A 439 -19.86 -22.36 0.74
C ILE A 439 -20.25 -23.40 -0.31
N VAL A 440 -20.24 -24.69 0.02
CA VAL A 440 -20.71 -25.76 -0.87
C VAL A 440 -22.18 -25.58 -1.22
N GLU A 441 -23.04 -25.26 -0.24
CA GLU A 441 -24.45 -24.95 -0.47
C GLU A 441 -24.64 -23.78 -1.44
N GLU A 442 -23.84 -22.71 -1.27
CA GLU A 442 -23.90 -21.56 -2.17
C GLU A 442 -23.40 -21.90 -3.59
N LEU A 443 -22.37 -22.73 -3.73
CA LEU A 443 -21.90 -23.22 -5.03
C LEU A 443 -22.98 -24.07 -5.73
N ARG A 444 -23.71 -24.88 -4.99
CA ARG A 444 -24.87 -25.64 -5.52
C ARG A 444 -26.01 -24.72 -5.93
N ARG A 445 -26.33 -23.71 -5.10
CA ARG A 445 -27.37 -22.72 -5.42
C ARG A 445 -27.09 -21.96 -6.71
N ARG A 446 -25.79 -21.74 -7.00
CA ARG A 446 -25.30 -21.08 -8.24
C ARG A 446 -25.12 -22.07 -9.40
N ASP A 447 -25.46 -23.31 -9.23
CA ASP A 447 -25.31 -24.34 -10.25
C ASP A 447 -23.84 -24.52 -10.71
N ALA A 448 -22.87 -24.16 -9.80
CA ALA A 448 -21.45 -24.35 -10.05
C ALA A 448 -21.02 -25.81 -9.84
N ILE A 449 -21.69 -26.53 -8.96
CA ILE A 449 -21.52 -27.95 -8.68
C ILE A 449 -22.91 -28.59 -8.47
N SER A 450 -23.04 -29.86 -8.80
CA SER A 450 -24.22 -30.66 -8.54
C SER A 450 -24.17 -31.32 -7.18
#